data_2d4b17f29d0b852a4010812f4220965f
#
_entry.id   2d4b17f29d0b852a4010812f4220965f
#
_cell.length_a   1.000
_cell.length_b   1.000
_cell.length_c   1.000
_cell.angle_alpha   90.00
_cell.angle_beta   90.00
_cell.angle_gamma   90.00
#
_symmetry.space_group_name_H-M   'P 1'
#
loop_
_entity.id
_entity.type
_entity.pdbx_description
1 polymer ?
#
loop_
_entity_poly.entity_id
_entity_poly.type
_entity_poly.pdbx_seq_one_letter_code
_entity_poly.pdbx_strand_id
1 'polypeptide(L)'
;MKLKEGFLLRQVAGQTVVLPFSDELDLNMMITLNETGRFLWERLQNGTTEDALVAALLEEYDVDEATARKQVVKFVEKLNGNGFLA
;
A
#
# COMPACT_ATOMS: atom_id res chain seq x y z
N MET A 1 4.71 11.18 -2.70
CA MET A 1 4.40 10.30 -1.57
C MET A 1 5.41 9.18 -1.47
N LYS A 2 5.79 8.86 -0.30
CA LYS A 2 6.71 7.76 -0.04
C LYS A 2 6.33 7.12 1.30
N LEU A 3 6.54 5.80 1.41
CA LEU A 3 6.31 5.09 2.66
C LEU A 3 7.37 5.47 3.69
N LYS A 4 6.98 5.50 4.96
CA LYS A 4 7.93 5.59 6.05
C LYS A 4 8.78 4.33 6.08
N GLU A 5 10.04 4.47 6.49
CA GLU A 5 10.90 3.33 6.73
C GLU A 5 10.45 2.61 8.01
N GLY A 6 10.81 1.34 8.10
CA GLY A 6 10.54 0.56 9.30
C GLY A 6 9.36 -0.38 9.19
N PHE A 7 8.89 -0.68 7.98
CA PHE A 7 7.82 -1.64 7.74
C PHE A 7 8.28 -2.76 6.82
N LEU A 8 7.75 -3.96 7.04
CA LEU A 8 8.05 -5.14 6.25
C LEU A 8 6.78 -5.73 5.66
N LEU A 9 6.89 -6.25 4.43
CA LEU A 9 5.87 -7.12 3.86
C LEU A 9 6.18 -8.56 4.23
N ARG A 10 5.16 -9.29 4.69
CA ARG A 10 5.27 -10.71 4.99
C ARG A 10 4.07 -11.45 4.44
N GLN A 11 4.27 -12.70 4.06
CA GLN A 11 3.15 -13.57 3.71
C GLN A 11 2.88 -14.50 4.88
N VAL A 12 1.64 -14.48 5.35
CA VAL A 12 1.19 -15.30 6.47
C VAL A 12 -0.11 -15.97 6.06
N ALA A 13 -0.12 -17.31 6.04
CA ALA A 13 -1.31 -18.09 5.68
C ALA A 13 -1.92 -17.68 4.33
N GLY A 14 -1.07 -17.39 3.34
CA GLY A 14 -1.51 -17.00 2.00
C GLY A 14 -1.94 -15.54 1.87
N GLN A 15 -1.80 -14.75 2.92
CA GLN A 15 -2.12 -13.33 2.90
C GLN A 15 -0.86 -12.49 3.01
N THR A 16 -0.87 -11.32 2.35
CA THR A 16 0.20 -10.35 2.48
C THR A 16 -0.14 -9.38 3.59
N VAL A 17 0.75 -9.26 4.57
CA VAL A 17 0.57 -8.35 5.70
C VAL A 17 1.75 -7.40 5.80
N VAL A 18 1.51 -6.21 6.33
CA VAL A 18 2.53 -5.22 6.64
C VAL A 18 2.72 -5.19 8.15
N LEU A 19 3.97 -5.34 8.58
CA LEU A 19 4.33 -5.34 9.98
C LEU A 19 5.38 -4.26 10.25
N PRO A 20 5.35 -3.61 11.42
CA PRO A 20 6.45 -2.72 11.79
C PRO A 20 7.73 -3.53 12.00
N PHE A 21 8.85 -2.97 11.57
CA PHE A 21 10.17 -3.56 11.79
C PHE A 21 10.67 -3.09 13.17
N SER A 22 10.21 -3.76 14.22
CA SER A 22 10.62 -3.44 15.58
C SER A 22 10.62 -4.71 16.42
N ASP A 23 11.33 -4.67 17.55
CA ASP A 23 11.38 -5.78 18.48
C ASP A 23 10.06 -5.97 19.22
N GLU A 24 9.22 -4.95 19.24
CA GLU A 24 7.88 -5.02 19.80
C GLU A 24 6.86 -5.17 18.69
N LEU A 25 6.12 -6.27 18.71
CA LEU A 25 5.07 -6.51 17.74
C LEU A 25 3.82 -5.76 18.17
N ASP A 26 3.52 -4.67 17.48
CA ASP A 26 2.27 -3.94 17.68
C ASP A 26 1.26 -4.40 16.63
N LEU A 27 0.34 -5.26 17.05
CA LEU A 27 -0.69 -5.80 16.16
C LEU A 27 -1.66 -4.74 15.65
N ASN A 28 -1.74 -3.58 16.31
CA ASN A 28 -2.56 -2.48 15.84
C ASN A 28 -1.97 -1.80 14.60
N MET A 29 -0.68 -1.99 14.37
CA MET A 29 0.02 -1.46 13.20
C MET A 29 0.04 -2.42 12.02
N MET A 30 -0.48 -3.64 12.22
CA MET A 30 -0.52 -4.64 11.16
C MET A 30 -1.70 -4.39 10.23
N ILE A 31 -1.45 -4.35 8.93
CA ILE A 31 -2.52 -4.28 7.93
C ILE A 31 -2.36 -5.43 6.95
N THR A 32 -3.50 -5.90 6.43
CA THR A 32 -3.52 -6.93 5.39
C THR A 32 -3.72 -6.26 4.05
N LEU A 33 -2.90 -6.63 3.06
CA LEU A 33 -2.97 -6.11 1.70
C LEU A 33 -3.53 -7.18 0.77
N ASN A 34 -4.49 -6.79 -0.07
CA ASN A 34 -4.89 -7.61 -1.20
C ASN A 34 -3.86 -7.44 -2.32
N GLU A 35 -4.06 -8.12 -3.45
CA GLU A 35 -3.15 -8.05 -4.59
C GLU A 35 -2.92 -6.61 -5.07
N THR A 36 -3.97 -5.85 -5.22
CA THR A 36 -3.89 -4.45 -5.66
C THR A 36 -3.15 -3.59 -4.63
N GLY A 37 -3.42 -3.79 -3.33
CA GLY A 37 -2.74 -3.07 -2.27
C GLY A 37 -1.25 -3.35 -2.25
N ARG A 38 -0.86 -4.62 -2.45
CA ARG A 38 0.54 -5.00 -2.54
C ARG A 38 1.23 -4.32 -3.72
N PHE A 39 0.58 -4.30 -4.87
CA PHE A 39 1.07 -3.65 -6.07
C PHE A 39 1.35 -2.15 -5.81
N LEU A 40 0.39 -1.46 -5.19
CA LEU A 40 0.54 -0.04 -4.86
C LEU A 40 1.62 0.19 -3.80
N TRP A 41 1.70 -0.68 -2.80
CA TRP A 41 2.71 -0.59 -1.75
C TRP A 41 4.12 -0.65 -2.32
N GLU A 42 4.38 -1.60 -3.23
CA GLU A 42 5.69 -1.76 -3.85
C GLU A 42 6.12 -0.48 -4.59
N ARG A 43 5.20 0.20 -5.26
CA ARG A 43 5.50 1.44 -5.95
C ARG A 43 5.75 2.59 -4.98
N LEU A 44 5.04 2.62 -3.86
CA LEU A 44 5.23 3.66 -2.84
C LEU A 44 6.57 3.53 -2.12
N GLN A 45 7.17 2.35 -2.11
CA GLN A 45 8.49 2.16 -1.49
C GLN A 45 9.57 3.02 -2.15
N ASN A 46 9.44 3.26 -3.44
CA ASN A 46 10.39 4.06 -4.20
C ASN A 46 9.99 5.54 -4.32
N GLY A 47 8.84 5.87 -3.77
CA GLY A 47 8.29 7.22 -3.92
C GLY A 47 7.53 7.37 -5.23
N THR A 48 6.34 7.92 -5.16
CA THR A 48 5.49 8.11 -6.33
C THR A 48 4.41 9.15 -6.03
N THR A 49 3.56 9.41 -7.01
CA THR A 49 2.42 10.31 -6.88
C THR A 49 1.13 9.54 -7.05
N GLU A 50 0.02 10.15 -6.63
CA GLU A 50 -1.31 9.57 -6.84
C GLU A 50 -1.58 9.31 -8.32
N ASP A 51 -1.26 10.28 -9.18
CA ASP A 51 -1.46 10.12 -10.63
C ASP A 51 -0.62 8.99 -11.19
N ALA A 52 0.62 8.83 -10.75
CA ALA A 52 1.47 7.73 -11.18
C ALA A 52 0.93 6.37 -10.73
N LEU A 53 0.36 6.30 -9.53
CA LEU A 53 -0.27 5.07 -9.04
C LEU A 53 -1.50 4.70 -9.89
N VAL A 54 -2.32 5.69 -10.23
CA VAL A 54 -3.47 5.47 -11.11
C VAL A 54 -3.02 4.96 -12.47
N ALA A 55 -2.01 5.60 -13.07
CA ALA A 55 -1.46 5.17 -14.35
C ALA A 55 -0.93 3.74 -14.29
N ALA A 56 -0.25 3.38 -13.20
CA ALA A 56 0.27 2.04 -13.02
C ALA A 56 -0.85 0.99 -12.94
N LEU A 57 -1.94 1.29 -12.25
CA LEU A 57 -3.09 0.39 -12.20
C LEU A 57 -3.73 0.20 -13.56
N LEU A 58 -3.83 1.28 -14.35
CA LEU A 58 -4.40 1.20 -15.69
C LEU A 58 -3.57 0.34 -16.64
N GLU A 59 -2.25 0.31 -16.45
CA GLU A 59 -1.36 -0.54 -17.23
C GLU A 59 -1.44 -2.01 -16.84
N GLU A 60 -1.58 -2.28 -15.54
CA GLU A 60 -1.49 -3.65 -15.00
C GLU A 60 -2.83 -4.36 -14.96
N TYR A 61 -3.91 -3.62 -14.74
CA TYR A 61 -5.25 -4.18 -14.55
C TYR A 61 -6.22 -3.61 -15.56
N ASP A 62 -7.23 -4.41 -15.90
CA ASP A 62 -8.29 -4.00 -16.81
C ASP A 62 -9.40 -3.27 -16.02
N VAL A 63 -9.13 -2.02 -15.67
CA VAL A 63 -10.05 -1.16 -14.91
C VAL A 63 -10.13 0.20 -15.59
N ASP A 64 -11.22 0.93 -15.38
CA ASP A 64 -11.33 2.29 -15.88
C ASP A 64 -10.61 3.28 -14.93
N GLU A 65 -10.39 4.50 -15.42
CA GLU A 65 -9.66 5.51 -14.66
C GLU A 65 -10.40 5.90 -13.38
N ALA A 66 -11.71 6.04 -13.41
CA ALA A 66 -12.48 6.40 -12.23
C ALA A 66 -12.36 5.34 -11.14
N THR A 67 -12.43 4.07 -11.49
CA THR A 67 -12.27 2.96 -10.55
C THR A 67 -10.85 2.92 -10.00
N ALA A 68 -9.85 3.06 -10.88
CA ALA A 68 -8.45 3.05 -10.47
C ALA A 68 -8.16 4.19 -9.49
N ARG A 69 -8.61 5.39 -9.78
CA ARG A 69 -8.42 6.55 -8.91
C ARG A 69 -9.09 6.35 -7.56
N LYS A 70 -10.30 5.82 -7.55
CA LYS A 70 -11.02 5.53 -6.31
C LYS A 70 -10.24 4.54 -5.43
N GLN A 71 -9.69 3.50 -6.02
CA GLN A 71 -8.90 2.51 -5.29
C GLN A 71 -7.62 3.14 -4.74
N VAL A 72 -6.92 3.95 -5.53
CA VAL A 72 -5.70 4.63 -5.10
C VAL A 72 -5.99 5.58 -3.95
N VAL A 73 -7.03 6.41 -4.06
CA VAL A 73 -7.39 7.37 -3.01
C VAL A 73 -7.70 6.65 -1.71
N LYS A 74 -8.51 5.60 -1.75
CA LYS A 74 -8.84 4.82 -0.55
C LYS A 74 -7.60 4.20 0.09
N PHE A 75 -6.70 3.68 -0.73
CA PHE A 75 -5.48 3.05 -0.23
C PHE A 75 -4.57 4.08 0.43
N VAL A 76 -4.37 5.23 -0.22
CA VAL A 76 -3.53 6.31 0.31
C VAL A 76 -4.12 6.85 1.63
N GLU A 77 -5.43 7.04 1.69
CA GLU A 77 -6.10 7.48 2.91
C GLU A 77 -5.91 6.48 4.06
N LYS A 78 -6.01 5.19 3.75
CA LYS A 78 -5.79 4.13 4.74
C LYS A 78 -4.36 4.17 5.26
N LEU A 79 -3.38 4.30 4.38
CA LEU A 79 -1.97 4.38 4.78
C LEU A 79 -1.70 5.63 5.59
N ASN A 80 -2.23 6.76 5.17
CA ASN A 80 -2.02 8.02 5.87
C ASN A 80 -2.68 8.00 7.27
N GLY A 81 -3.88 7.45 7.37
CA GLY A 81 -4.61 7.34 8.63
C GLY A 81 -3.92 6.40 9.62
N ASN A 82 -3.14 5.43 9.15
CA ASN A 82 -2.42 4.48 10.00
C ASN A 82 -0.94 4.87 10.20
N GLY A 83 -0.50 6.00 9.65
CA GLY A 83 0.85 6.48 9.87
C GLY A 83 1.92 5.81 9.02
N PHE A 84 1.57 5.20 7.89
CA PHE A 84 2.53 4.52 7.01
C PHE A 84 3.21 5.45 6.00
N LEU A 85 2.69 6.64 5.78
CA LEU A 85 3.29 7.59 4.83
C LEU A 85 4.22 8.57 5.54
N ALA A 86 5.32 8.83 4.88
CA ALA A 86 6.28 9.82 5.36
C ALA A 86 5.75 11.25 5.22
#